data_4ebacc948a7c4404e0294725a197fc47
#
_entry.id   4ebacc948a7c4404e0294725a197fc47
#
_cell.length_a   1.000
_cell.length_b   1.000
_cell.length_c   1.000
_cell.angle_alpha   90.00
_cell.angle_beta   90.00
_cell.angle_gamma   90.00
#
_symmetry.space_group_name_H-M   'P 1'
#
loop_
_entity.id
_entity.type
_entity.pdbx_description
1 polymer ?
#
loop_
_entity_poly.entity_id
_entity_poly.type
_entity_poly.pdbx_seq_one_letter_code
_entity_poly.pdbx_strand_id
1 'polypeptide(L)'
;EDMETIQQYPGSKSYNYQFNGRQDNNSIAVLYFEYKTYQDQVFKIKETATGLEKTLEKPDTFNPPKNDKFDRVSRSIEVLYHGAKILGHDMMLRWGVAKNMIRPEANVVKVNMSYNICAPKMYKGRIESLVGRMTGFADMIQLTHLKLQQVLSRLVPDGVYLDVDGLAEVDLGNGTNYNPAEALNMYFQTGSILGRSMTQDGNMNPGKVPIQELQSSSGGSKMQSLIQTYQYYLQMMRDVTGLNEARDGSQPNKDSLVGLQKLAAANSNTATKHIVQASLYLSARTCENISLRISDALEFPLTKEALKNSISSYNVGTLEDMYSLNLFEFGIYLDLVPDEEEKAQLENNIQAALKTNTIHLEDAVEIRDIKNLKLANQFLKLKRKQKAAEDQKAQQANIQAQANANAEAS
;
A
#
# COMPACT_ATOMS: atom_id res chain seq x y z
N GLU A 1 38.77 -13.21 9.22
CA GLU A 1 39.27 -12.09 10.06
C GLU A 1 38.09 -11.30 10.64
N ASP A 2 37.13 -10.80 9.83
CA ASP A 2 35.97 -10.05 10.33
C ASP A 2 35.02 -10.93 11.17
N MET A 3 34.81 -12.20 10.80
CA MET A 3 33.95 -13.12 11.53
C MET A 3 34.55 -13.53 12.88
N GLU A 4 35.86 -13.74 12.98
CA GLU A 4 36.53 -14.06 14.23
C GLU A 4 36.51 -12.88 15.19
N THR A 5 36.69 -11.67 14.66
CA THR A 5 36.57 -10.42 15.42
C THR A 5 35.16 -10.21 15.96
N ILE A 6 34.14 -10.50 15.17
CA ILE A 6 32.72 -10.39 15.56
C ILE A 6 32.37 -11.40 16.67
N GLN A 7 32.88 -12.64 16.59
CA GLN A 7 32.62 -13.66 17.59
C GLN A 7 33.25 -13.36 18.96
N GLN A 8 34.33 -12.60 19.01
CA GLN A 8 35.01 -12.21 20.25
C GLN A 8 34.25 -11.11 21.03
N TYR A 9 33.25 -10.46 20.47
CA TYR A 9 32.53 -9.35 21.10
C TYR A 9 31.33 -9.80 21.92
N PRO A 10 31.32 -9.62 23.24
CA PRO A 10 30.21 -10.03 24.10
C PRO A 10 28.93 -9.20 23.89
N GLY A 11 29.04 -8.04 23.26
CA GLY A 11 27.90 -7.14 23.02
C GLY A 11 26.96 -7.59 21.89
N SER A 12 27.37 -8.51 21.04
CA SER A 12 26.52 -9.03 19.96
C SER A 12 25.29 -9.81 20.46
N LYS A 13 25.31 -10.26 21.70
CA LYS A 13 24.21 -11.00 22.35
C LYS A 13 23.12 -10.13 22.95
N SER A 14 23.30 -8.82 23.00
CA SER A 14 22.44 -7.92 23.77
C SER A 14 21.30 -7.28 22.96
N TYR A 15 21.33 -7.32 21.63
CA TYR A 15 20.26 -6.80 20.79
C TYR A 15 19.34 -7.91 20.32
N ASN A 16 18.39 -8.27 21.18
CA ASN A 16 17.27 -9.13 20.81
C ASN A 16 16.30 -8.32 19.93
N TYR A 17 16.48 -8.36 18.63
CA TYR A 17 15.43 -7.97 17.71
C TYR A 17 14.38 -9.09 17.74
N GLN A 18 13.28 -8.86 18.46
CA GLN A 18 12.10 -9.73 18.39
C GLN A 18 11.43 -9.57 17.03
N PHE A 19 11.88 -10.33 16.05
CA PHE A 19 11.13 -10.55 14.83
C PHE A 19 10.31 -11.84 15.01
N ASN A 20 8.99 -11.74 15.01
CA ASN A 20 8.05 -12.86 15.16
C ASN A 20 8.15 -13.71 16.45
N GLY A 21 8.51 -13.13 17.58
CA GLY A 21 8.50 -13.85 18.86
C GLY A 21 9.53 -14.97 18.98
N ARG A 22 10.44 -15.14 18.02
CA ARG A 22 11.60 -16.03 18.13
C ARG A 22 12.82 -15.21 18.50
N GLN A 23 13.37 -15.47 19.67
CA GLN A 23 14.71 -14.99 20.04
C GLN A 23 15.74 -15.81 19.26
N ASP A 24 16.29 -15.22 18.22
CA ASP A 24 17.42 -15.81 17.53
C ASP A 24 18.70 -15.32 18.21
N ASN A 25 19.20 -16.11 19.16
CA ASN A 25 20.39 -15.77 19.96
C ASN A 25 21.69 -15.72 19.14
N ASN A 26 21.65 -16.13 17.87
CA ASN A 26 22.80 -16.22 16.99
C ASN A 26 22.83 -15.18 15.87
N SER A 27 21.87 -14.27 15.83
CA SER A 27 21.82 -13.22 14.81
C SER A 27 22.58 -11.97 15.26
N ILE A 28 23.41 -11.44 14.38
CA ILE A 28 24.11 -10.15 14.55
C ILE A 28 23.35 -9.10 13.75
N ALA A 29 22.91 -8.04 14.43
CA ALA A 29 22.24 -6.94 13.78
C ALA A 29 23.26 -5.93 13.24
N VAL A 30 23.26 -5.72 11.94
CA VAL A 30 24.11 -4.74 11.25
C VAL A 30 23.24 -3.59 10.74
N LEU A 31 23.58 -2.37 11.15
CA LEU A 31 22.95 -1.15 10.67
C LEU A 31 23.71 -0.63 9.44
N TYR A 32 23.07 -0.65 8.28
CA TYR A 32 23.52 0.07 7.09
C TYR A 32 22.95 1.47 7.11
N PHE A 33 23.81 2.47 6.92
CA PHE A 33 23.40 3.86 6.96
C PHE A 33 24.05 4.67 5.84
N GLU A 34 23.35 5.70 5.42
CA GLU A 34 23.82 6.70 4.47
C GLU A 34 23.50 8.09 5.03
N TYR A 35 24.42 9.02 4.83
CA TYR A 35 24.19 10.44 5.14
C TYR A 35 24.87 11.34 4.14
N LYS A 36 24.28 12.52 3.94
CA LYS A 36 24.83 13.57 3.08
C LYS A 36 25.69 14.52 3.90
N THR A 37 26.77 14.93 3.32
CA THR A 37 27.61 16.00 3.83
C THR A 37 28.14 16.85 2.68
N TYR A 38 28.85 17.92 3.00
CA TYR A 38 29.46 18.79 2.00
C TYR A 38 30.97 18.58 2.00
N GLN A 39 31.53 18.54 0.81
CA GLN A 39 32.96 18.51 0.60
C GLN A 39 33.34 19.61 -0.37
N ASP A 40 34.44 20.31 -0.07
CA ASP A 40 34.96 21.39 -0.93
C ASP A 40 35.84 20.77 -2.02
N GLN A 41 35.46 21.02 -3.27
CA GLN A 41 36.31 20.75 -4.43
C GLN A 41 37.13 22.03 -4.70
N VAL A 42 38.44 21.86 -4.74
CA VAL A 42 39.36 22.95 -5.00
C VAL A 42 39.97 22.79 -6.39
N PHE A 43 39.84 23.80 -7.21
CA PHE A 43 40.38 23.85 -8.55
C PHE A 43 41.47 24.89 -8.63
N LYS A 44 42.58 24.50 -9.27
CA LYS A 44 43.65 25.41 -9.71
C LYS A 44 43.36 25.78 -11.15
N ILE A 45 43.13 27.05 -11.39
CA ILE A 45 43.05 27.62 -12.73
C ILE A 45 44.41 28.19 -13.07
N LYS A 46 44.98 27.79 -14.20
CA LYS A 46 46.23 28.29 -14.73
C LYS A 46 45.99 28.86 -16.13
N GLU A 47 46.34 30.09 -16.32
CA GLU A 47 46.40 30.71 -17.62
C GLU A 47 47.66 30.20 -18.36
N THR A 48 47.50 29.66 -19.54
CA THR A 48 48.59 29.20 -20.44
C THR A 48 49.15 30.39 -21.19
N ALA A 49 50.37 30.27 -21.71
CA ALA A 49 51.00 31.29 -22.49
C ALA A 49 50.22 31.70 -23.77
N THR A 50 49.23 30.88 -24.17
CA THR A 50 48.32 31.09 -25.26
C THR A 50 47.00 31.74 -24.89
N GLY A 51 46.81 32.17 -23.60
CA GLY A 51 45.57 32.76 -23.08
C GLY A 51 44.46 31.74 -22.78
N LEU A 52 44.72 30.42 -22.88
CA LEU A 52 43.75 29.37 -22.54
C LEU A 52 43.84 29.02 -21.04
N GLU A 53 42.71 29.01 -20.38
CA GLU A 53 42.62 28.59 -19.00
C GLU A 53 42.64 27.06 -18.90
N LYS A 54 43.51 26.49 -18.06
CA LYS A 54 43.59 25.10 -17.74
C LYS A 54 43.18 24.89 -16.28
N THR A 55 42.11 24.16 -16.06
CA THR A 55 41.59 23.83 -14.72
C THR A 55 42.07 22.44 -14.28
N LEU A 56 42.62 22.35 -13.07
CA LEU A 56 43.10 21.10 -12.44
C LEU A 56 42.52 20.99 -11.04
N GLU A 57 41.92 19.86 -10.73
CA GLU A 57 41.44 19.54 -9.39
C GLU A 57 42.63 19.32 -8.45
N LYS A 58 42.57 19.88 -7.25
CA LYS A 58 43.59 19.84 -6.21
C LYS A 58 42.99 19.43 -4.86
N PRO A 59 43.76 18.86 -3.91
CA PRO A 59 43.32 18.63 -2.55
C PRO A 59 42.90 19.95 -1.84
N ASP A 60 42.02 19.82 -0.84
CA ASP A 60 41.49 20.96 -0.06
C ASP A 60 42.58 21.84 0.56
N THR A 61 43.71 21.22 0.89
CA THR A 61 44.89 21.90 1.49
C THR A 61 45.69 22.71 0.49
N PHE A 62 45.31 22.72 -0.79
CA PHE A 62 46.06 23.43 -1.82
C PHE A 62 45.92 24.96 -1.67
N ASN A 63 47.06 25.64 -1.36
CA ASN A 63 47.18 27.06 -1.45
C ASN A 63 48.17 27.40 -2.55
N PRO A 64 47.72 28.12 -3.60
CA PRO A 64 48.60 28.55 -4.65
C PRO A 64 49.62 29.58 -4.10
N PRO A 65 50.87 29.57 -4.60
CA PRO A 65 51.79 30.71 -4.33
C PRO A 65 51.17 32.00 -4.89
N LYS A 66 51.37 33.11 -4.21
CA LYS A 66 50.88 34.42 -4.64
C LYS A 66 51.59 34.85 -5.94
N ASN A 67 51.11 34.30 -7.06
CA ASN A 67 51.53 34.67 -8.40
C ASN A 67 50.29 34.93 -9.24
N ASP A 68 50.28 35.98 -10.04
CA ASP A 68 49.17 36.43 -10.90
C ASP A 68 48.75 35.41 -11.98
N LYS A 69 49.42 34.25 -12.08
CA LYS A 69 49.20 33.21 -13.08
C LYS A 69 48.33 32.04 -12.58
N PHE A 70 47.90 32.03 -11.31
CA PHE A 70 47.17 30.91 -10.75
C PHE A 70 46.03 31.40 -9.85
N ASP A 71 44.84 31.04 -10.20
CA ASP A 71 43.65 31.28 -9.37
C ASP A 71 43.21 29.99 -8.67
N ARG A 72 42.71 30.17 -7.44
CA ARG A 72 42.07 29.09 -6.68
C ARG A 72 40.57 29.34 -6.66
N VAL A 73 39.82 28.43 -7.23
CA VAL A 73 38.35 28.42 -7.16
C VAL A 73 37.94 27.22 -6.36
N SER A 74 37.11 27.42 -5.35
CA SER A 74 36.51 26.32 -4.57
C SER A 74 35.01 26.35 -4.71
N ARG A 75 34.41 25.16 -4.83
CA ARG A 75 32.96 24.96 -4.77
C ARG A 75 32.65 23.87 -3.76
N SER A 76 31.57 24.07 -3.01
CA SER A 76 31.07 23.04 -2.09
C SER A 76 30.09 22.16 -2.80
N ILE A 77 30.32 20.86 -2.75
CA ILE A 77 29.44 19.84 -3.36
C ILE A 77 28.91 18.89 -2.30
N GLU A 78 27.66 18.45 -2.46
CA GLU A 78 27.11 17.37 -1.64
C GLU A 78 27.83 16.04 -1.96
N VAL A 79 28.20 15.31 -0.94
CA VAL A 79 28.74 13.94 -1.05
C VAL A 79 27.96 13.01 -0.15
N LEU A 80 27.84 11.77 -0.58
CA LEU A 80 27.16 10.70 0.14
C LEU A 80 28.21 9.83 0.81
N TYR A 81 28.10 9.68 2.14
CA TYR A 81 28.85 8.69 2.90
C TYR A 81 27.95 7.48 3.18
N HIS A 82 28.50 6.31 3.08
CA HIS A 82 27.85 5.07 3.45
C HIS A 82 28.69 4.32 4.48
N GLY A 83 28.02 3.59 5.32
CA GLY A 83 28.66 2.78 6.34
C GLY A 83 27.83 1.61 6.79
N ALA A 84 28.49 0.69 7.48
CA ALA A 84 27.87 -0.44 8.15
C ALA A 84 28.43 -0.53 9.57
N LYS A 85 27.53 -0.51 10.56
CA LYS A 85 27.87 -0.58 11.99
C LYS A 85 27.18 -1.78 12.64
N ILE A 86 27.90 -2.50 13.50
CA ILE A 86 27.28 -3.53 14.32
C ILE A 86 26.52 -2.85 15.47
N LEU A 87 25.22 -3.15 15.59
CA LEU A 87 24.39 -2.62 16.68
C LEU A 87 24.81 -3.24 18.01
N GLY A 88 24.91 -2.37 19.04
CA GLY A 88 25.38 -2.78 20.37
C GLY A 88 26.89 -2.78 20.51
N HIS A 89 27.63 -2.39 19.50
CA HIS A 89 29.08 -2.29 19.50
C HIS A 89 29.57 -1.00 18.85
N ASP A 90 30.77 -0.51 19.23
CA ASP A 90 31.37 0.68 18.61
C ASP A 90 32.13 0.38 17.31
N MET A 91 32.10 -0.85 16.85
CA MET A 91 32.80 -1.26 15.65
C MET A 91 32.06 -0.86 14.39
N MET A 92 32.77 -0.13 13.52
CA MET A 92 32.38 0.21 12.16
C MET A 92 32.99 -0.82 11.21
N LEU A 93 32.16 -1.60 10.51
CA LEU A 93 32.63 -2.57 9.51
C LEU A 93 33.10 -1.90 8.23
N ARG A 94 32.35 -0.88 7.79
CA ARG A 94 32.64 -0.12 6.60
C ARG A 94 32.20 1.32 6.80
N TRP A 95 33.05 2.26 6.41
CA TRP A 95 32.71 3.67 6.38
C TRP A 95 33.56 4.39 5.32
N GLY A 96 32.90 5.18 4.47
CA GLY A 96 33.60 5.93 3.44
C GLY A 96 32.68 6.65 2.49
N VAL A 97 33.27 7.42 1.60
CA VAL A 97 32.54 8.12 0.54
C VAL A 97 31.99 7.10 -0.45
N ALA A 98 30.73 7.20 -0.81
CA ALA A 98 30.11 6.33 -1.80
C ALA A 98 30.78 6.53 -3.16
N LYS A 99 31.21 5.43 -3.79
CA LYS A 99 31.91 5.51 -5.08
C LYS A 99 30.96 5.84 -6.25
N ASN A 100 29.72 5.36 -6.18
CA ASN A 100 28.71 5.55 -7.22
C ASN A 100 27.59 6.44 -6.70
N MET A 101 27.84 7.74 -6.59
CA MET A 101 26.83 8.71 -6.21
C MET A 101 25.90 9.01 -7.39
N ILE A 102 24.59 9.04 -7.12
CA ILE A 102 23.58 9.43 -8.10
C ILE A 102 23.47 10.94 -8.09
N ARG A 103 23.92 11.60 -9.17
CA ARG A 103 23.84 13.05 -9.31
C ARG A 103 22.83 13.41 -10.39
N PRO A 104 21.81 14.27 -10.08
CA PRO A 104 20.93 14.80 -11.11
C PRO A 104 21.73 15.69 -12.07
N GLU A 105 21.49 15.55 -13.35
CA GLU A 105 22.21 16.34 -14.39
C GLU A 105 21.89 17.82 -14.29
N ALA A 106 20.67 18.19 -13.95
CA ALA A 106 20.28 19.58 -13.75
C ALA A 106 21.00 20.23 -12.57
N ASN A 107 21.53 19.47 -11.62
CA ASN A 107 22.26 20.00 -10.48
C ASN A 107 23.33 19.05 -9.98
N VAL A 108 24.48 19.05 -10.64
CA VAL A 108 25.64 18.21 -10.34
C VAL A 108 26.19 18.41 -8.91
N VAL A 109 25.85 19.52 -8.26
CA VAL A 109 26.25 19.81 -6.87
C VAL A 109 25.48 18.95 -5.88
N LYS A 110 24.25 18.54 -6.20
CA LYS A 110 23.39 17.71 -5.34
C LYS A 110 23.61 16.22 -5.59
N VAL A 111 23.37 15.42 -4.56
CA VAL A 111 23.39 13.95 -4.63
C VAL A 111 22.06 13.40 -4.19
N ASN A 112 21.52 12.44 -4.92
CA ASN A 112 20.37 11.65 -4.49
C ASN A 112 20.82 10.54 -3.54
N MET A 113 20.01 10.24 -2.52
CA MET A 113 20.24 9.07 -1.66
C MET A 113 19.86 7.79 -2.37
N SER A 114 20.54 6.69 -2.06
CA SER A 114 20.18 5.36 -2.59
C SER A 114 18.88 4.84 -1.96
N TYR A 115 18.57 5.30 -0.74
CA TYR A 115 17.32 4.98 -0.05
C TYR A 115 16.27 6.06 -0.26
N ASN A 116 15.10 5.67 -0.71
CA ASN A 116 13.95 6.55 -0.80
C ASN A 116 13.01 6.25 0.37
N ILE A 117 12.70 7.26 1.17
CA ILE A 117 11.87 7.13 2.37
C ILE A 117 10.71 8.11 2.27
N CYS A 118 9.51 7.61 2.53
CA CYS A 118 8.33 8.44 2.68
C CYS A 118 7.57 8.00 3.94
N ALA A 119 7.33 8.94 4.85
CA ALA A 119 6.52 8.73 6.03
C ALA A 119 5.18 9.48 5.84
N PRO A 120 4.07 8.79 5.51
CA PRO A 120 2.77 9.42 5.29
C PRO A 120 2.27 10.18 6.51
N LYS A 121 2.64 9.73 7.71
CA LYS A 121 2.27 10.38 8.97
C LYS A 121 3.45 10.45 9.93
N MET A 122 3.74 11.66 10.36
CA MET A 122 4.75 11.92 11.39
C MET A 122 4.12 12.80 12.49
N TYR A 123 4.31 12.40 13.74
CA TYR A 123 3.87 13.18 14.90
C TYR A 123 5.01 13.35 15.90
N LYS A 124 5.32 14.59 16.27
CA LYS A 124 6.41 14.92 17.20
C LYS A 124 7.75 14.21 16.85
N GLY A 125 8.10 14.17 15.57
CA GLY A 125 9.34 13.52 15.10
C GLY A 125 9.33 11.99 15.10
N ARG A 126 8.21 11.36 15.45
CA ARG A 126 8.04 9.89 15.38
C ARG A 126 7.14 9.52 14.20
N ILE A 127 7.55 8.51 13.48
CA ILE A 127 6.77 7.94 12.39
C ILE A 127 5.68 7.06 13.03
N GLU A 128 4.42 7.37 12.75
CA GLU A 128 3.28 6.57 13.19
C GLU A 128 2.83 5.65 12.06
N SER A 129 2.90 4.35 12.32
CA SER A 129 2.41 3.32 11.41
C SER A 129 0.89 3.16 11.57
N LEU A 130 0.18 2.98 10.44
CA LEU A 130 -1.23 2.65 10.46
C LEU A 130 -1.47 1.32 11.16
N VAL A 131 -0.61 0.33 10.92
CA VAL A 131 -0.66 -0.98 11.56
C VAL A 131 -0.50 -0.86 13.08
N GLY A 132 0.45 -0.04 13.57
CA GLY A 132 0.63 0.19 15.01
C GLY A 132 -0.61 0.76 15.68
N ARG A 133 -1.40 1.58 14.97
CA ARG A 133 -2.68 2.10 15.48
C ARG A 133 -3.80 1.06 15.51
N MET A 134 -3.72 0.04 14.64
CA MET A 134 -4.70 -1.04 14.57
C MET A 134 -4.44 -2.16 15.57
N THR A 135 -3.19 -2.37 15.99
CA THR A 135 -2.77 -3.51 16.81
C THR A 135 -3.62 -3.67 18.07
N GLY A 136 -3.88 -2.57 18.80
CA GLY A 136 -4.70 -2.63 20.01
C GLY A 136 -6.14 -3.12 19.78
N PHE A 137 -6.75 -2.76 18.64
CA PHE A 137 -8.08 -3.23 18.27
C PHE A 137 -8.05 -4.70 17.82
N ALA A 138 -7.01 -5.10 17.07
CA ALA A 138 -6.80 -6.48 16.67
C ALA A 138 -6.64 -7.42 17.87
N ASP A 139 -5.88 -7.01 18.89
CA ASP A 139 -5.71 -7.75 20.13
C ASP A 139 -7.05 -7.91 20.88
N MET A 140 -7.88 -6.85 20.90
CA MET A 140 -9.21 -6.92 21.52
C MET A 140 -10.18 -7.81 20.73
N ILE A 141 -10.12 -7.82 19.41
CA ILE A 141 -10.89 -8.74 18.55
C ILE A 141 -10.49 -10.18 18.87
N GLN A 142 -9.19 -10.46 18.92
CA GLN A 142 -8.68 -11.81 19.24
C GLN A 142 -9.08 -12.26 20.64
N LEU A 143 -8.95 -11.39 21.63
CA LEU A 143 -9.37 -11.69 23.01
C LEU A 143 -10.88 -11.96 23.11
N THR A 144 -11.68 -11.17 22.41
CA THR A 144 -13.15 -11.35 22.36
C THR A 144 -13.51 -12.67 21.70
N HIS A 145 -12.82 -13.05 20.62
CA HIS A 145 -12.99 -14.33 19.94
C HIS A 145 -12.64 -15.51 20.86
N LEU A 146 -11.52 -15.45 21.58
CA LEU A 146 -11.15 -16.47 22.56
C LEU A 146 -12.19 -16.61 23.69
N LYS A 147 -12.73 -15.48 24.20
CA LYS A 147 -13.81 -15.50 25.18
C LYS A 147 -15.09 -16.12 24.61
N LEU A 148 -15.42 -15.84 23.34
CA LEU A 148 -16.56 -16.45 22.67
C LEU A 148 -16.40 -17.98 22.58
N GLN A 149 -15.21 -18.46 22.22
CA GLN A 149 -14.90 -19.90 22.21
C GLN A 149 -15.03 -20.53 23.60
N GLN A 150 -14.58 -19.85 24.65
CA GLN A 150 -14.74 -20.31 26.03
C GLN A 150 -16.20 -20.38 26.47
N VAL A 151 -17.02 -19.42 26.07
CA VAL A 151 -18.46 -19.45 26.36
C VAL A 151 -19.10 -20.62 25.60
N LEU A 152 -18.80 -20.77 24.32
CA LEU A 152 -19.32 -21.88 23.49
C LEU A 152 -18.94 -23.26 24.06
N SER A 153 -17.69 -23.42 24.52
CA SER A 153 -17.23 -24.70 25.10
C SER A 153 -17.89 -25.04 26.43
N ARG A 154 -18.43 -24.03 27.14
CA ARG A 154 -19.12 -24.19 28.40
C ARG A 154 -20.65 -24.17 28.25
N LEU A 155 -21.15 -23.98 27.05
CA LEU A 155 -22.57 -24.02 26.75
C LEU A 155 -23.04 -25.48 26.89
N VAL A 156 -23.66 -25.78 28.02
CA VAL A 156 -24.35 -27.06 28.22
C VAL A 156 -25.74 -26.89 27.62
N PRO A 157 -26.27 -27.87 26.88
CA PRO A 157 -27.68 -27.88 26.49
C PRO A 157 -28.57 -27.68 27.72
N ASP A 158 -29.69 -27.01 27.53
CA ASP A 158 -30.67 -26.83 28.59
C ASP A 158 -30.98 -28.19 29.22
N GLY A 159 -30.71 -28.31 30.48
CA GLY A 159 -30.90 -29.54 31.24
C GLY A 159 -32.17 -29.48 32.08
N VAL A 160 -32.59 -30.61 32.54
CA VAL A 160 -33.69 -30.69 33.52
C VAL A 160 -33.14 -31.16 34.86
N TYR A 161 -33.58 -30.54 35.91
CA TYR A 161 -33.39 -31.06 37.26
C TYR A 161 -34.54 -31.99 37.59
N LEU A 162 -34.20 -33.21 37.89
CA LEU A 162 -35.15 -34.27 38.21
C LEU A 162 -35.06 -34.57 39.71
N ASP A 163 -36.18 -34.37 40.39
CA ASP A 163 -36.36 -34.88 41.73
C ASP A 163 -36.95 -36.30 41.59
N VAL A 164 -36.12 -37.30 41.80
CA VAL A 164 -36.52 -38.72 41.66
C VAL A 164 -37.54 -39.14 42.69
N ASP A 165 -37.39 -38.64 43.90
CA ASP A 165 -38.33 -38.94 45.01
C ASP A 165 -39.68 -38.24 44.77
N GLY A 166 -39.62 -36.97 44.31
CA GLY A 166 -40.83 -36.21 43.97
C GLY A 166 -41.60 -36.82 42.78
N LEU A 167 -40.88 -37.37 41.81
CA LEU A 167 -41.49 -38.10 40.66
C LEU A 167 -42.17 -39.40 41.11
N ALA A 168 -41.58 -40.13 42.05
CA ALA A 168 -42.14 -41.38 42.59
C ALA A 168 -43.39 -41.11 43.45
N GLU A 169 -43.56 -39.95 44.01
CA GLU A 169 -44.72 -39.52 44.80
C GLU A 169 -45.91 -39.01 43.95
N VAL A 170 -45.72 -38.78 42.62
CA VAL A 170 -46.81 -38.30 41.75
C VAL A 170 -47.80 -39.42 41.46
N ASP A 171 -48.99 -39.33 42.07
CA ASP A 171 -50.10 -40.29 41.86
C ASP A 171 -50.84 -40.00 40.53
N LEU A 172 -50.97 -41.00 39.69
CA LEU A 172 -51.73 -40.99 38.41
C LEU A 172 -53.26 -41.07 38.63
N GLY A 173 -53.69 -41.23 39.84
CA GLY A 173 -55.10 -41.31 40.17
C GLY A 173 -55.69 -42.72 40.14
N ASN A 174 -54.87 -43.73 39.88
CA ASN A 174 -55.27 -45.17 39.92
C ASN A 174 -54.58 -45.93 41.04
N GLY A 175 -53.99 -45.23 42.02
CA GLY A 175 -53.20 -45.87 43.05
C GLY A 175 -51.85 -46.41 42.59
N THR A 176 -51.41 -46.03 41.42
CA THR A 176 -50.11 -46.36 40.87
C THR A 176 -49.28 -45.07 40.70
N ASN A 177 -48.07 -45.08 41.24
CA ASN A 177 -47.16 -43.99 41.14
C ASN A 177 -46.40 -44.03 39.78
N TYR A 178 -45.98 -42.87 39.32
CA TYR A 178 -45.14 -42.77 38.09
C TYR A 178 -43.83 -43.54 38.27
N ASN A 179 -43.50 -44.33 37.26
CA ASN A 179 -42.13 -44.76 37.08
C ASN A 179 -41.30 -43.54 36.61
N PRO A 180 -40.26 -43.12 37.34
CA PRO A 180 -39.47 -41.96 36.98
C PRO A 180 -38.93 -41.98 35.54
N ALA A 181 -38.58 -43.16 35.02
CA ALA A 181 -38.13 -43.35 33.65
C ALA A 181 -39.20 -43.08 32.58
N GLU A 182 -40.46 -43.48 32.88
CA GLU A 182 -41.61 -43.25 31.99
C GLU A 182 -42.01 -41.77 31.98
N ALA A 183 -42.00 -41.10 33.16
CA ALA A 183 -42.27 -39.70 33.26
C ALA A 183 -41.25 -38.87 32.50
N LEU A 184 -39.97 -39.24 32.56
CA LEU A 184 -38.90 -38.63 31.81
C LEU A 184 -39.06 -38.77 30.29
N ASN A 185 -39.39 -39.98 29.83
CA ASN A 185 -39.65 -40.24 28.42
C ASN A 185 -40.86 -39.44 27.92
N MET A 186 -41.91 -39.34 28.69
CA MET A 186 -43.09 -38.56 28.39
C MET A 186 -42.76 -37.06 28.29
N TYR A 187 -41.94 -36.55 29.20
CA TYR A 187 -41.45 -35.16 29.15
C TYR A 187 -40.67 -34.87 27.89
N PHE A 188 -39.73 -35.73 27.51
CA PHE A 188 -38.95 -35.53 26.30
C PHE A 188 -39.76 -35.70 25.01
N GLN A 189 -40.83 -36.51 25.02
CA GLN A 189 -41.68 -36.70 23.85
C GLN A 189 -42.76 -35.63 23.68
N THR A 190 -43.37 -35.17 24.77
CA THR A 190 -44.53 -34.29 24.76
C THR A 190 -44.27 -32.90 25.32
N GLY A 191 -43.11 -32.69 25.98
CA GLY A 191 -42.79 -31.47 26.71
C GLY A 191 -43.62 -31.23 27.94
N SER A 192 -44.41 -32.18 28.37
CA SER A 192 -45.33 -32.06 29.52
C SER A 192 -45.36 -33.32 30.38
N ILE A 193 -45.60 -33.14 31.69
CA ILE A 193 -45.92 -34.20 32.62
C ILE A 193 -47.29 -33.94 33.17
N LEU A 194 -48.13 -34.97 33.12
CA LEU A 194 -49.48 -34.95 33.65
C LEU A 194 -49.41 -35.45 35.07
N GLY A 195 -49.73 -34.58 36.02
CA GLY A 195 -49.85 -34.92 37.46
C GLY A 195 -51.20 -34.54 38.03
N ARG A 196 -51.60 -35.14 39.12
CA ARG A 196 -52.84 -34.83 39.85
C ARG A 196 -52.60 -33.77 40.88
N SER A 197 -53.49 -32.78 41.01
CA SER A 197 -53.40 -31.72 42.00
C SER A 197 -53.87 -32.14 43.41
N MET A 198 -54.58 -33.29 43.50
CA MET A 198 -55.06 -33.82 44.80
C MET A 198 -54.69 -35.31 44.92
N THR A 199 -54.24 -35.71 46.10
CA THR A 199 -54.06 -37.12 46.49
C THR A 199 -55.39 -37.84 46.62
N GLN A 200 -55.35 -39.19 46.58
CA GLN A 200 -56.58 -40.03 46.76
C GLN A 200 -57.29 -39.75 48.01
N ASP A 201 -56.64 -39.30 49.08
CA ASP A 201 -57.19 -38.92 50.41
C ASP A 201 -57.77 -37.50 50.46
N GLY A 202 -57.84 -36.78 49.31
CA GLY A 202 -58.41 -35.45 49.24
C GLY A 202 -57.50 -34.30 49.73
N ASN A 203 -56.28 -34.59 50.04
CA ASN A 203 -55.28 -33.60 50.38
C ASN A 203 -54.61 -33.04 49.09
N MET A 204 -54.21 -31.74 49.14
CA MET A 204 -53.42 -31.17 48.05
C MET A 204 -52.08 -31.91 47.94
N ASN A 205 -51.73 -32.30 46.72
CA ASN A 205 -50.43 -32.85 46.45
C ASN A 205 -49.38 -31.82 46.87
N PRO A 206 -48.39 -32.14 47.69
CA PRO A 206 -47.42 -31.17 48.15
C PRO A 206 -46.67 -30.64 46.91
N GLY A 207 -46.98 -29.42 46.55
CA GLY A 207 -46.63 -28.78 45.29
C GLY A 207 -45.14 -28.52 45.09
N LYS A 208 -44.34 -29.59 45.04
CA LYS A 208 -42.99 -29.55 44.47
C LYS A 208 -43.11 -29.91 42.99
N VAL A 209 -42.68 -29.06 42.15
CA VAL A 209 -42.55 -29.33 40.73
C VAL A 209 -41.45 -30.38 40.58
N PRO A 210 -41.77 -31.63 40.22
CA PRO A 210 -40.79 -32.73 40.21
C PRO A 210 -39.78 -32.63 39.10
N ILE A 211 -40.01 -31.74 38.12
CA ILE A 211 -39.11 -31.42 37.03
C ILE A 211 -38.96 -29.91 36.91
N GLN A 212 -37.76 -29.45 37.03
CA GLN A 212 -37.43 -28.05 36.86
C GLN A 212 -36.47 -27.87 35.73
N GLU A 213 -36.82 -27.06 34.73
CA GLU A 213 -35.90 -26.69 33.67
C GLU A 213 -34.75 -25.86 34.24
N LEU A 214 -33.55 -26.35 34.03
CA LEU A 214 -32.32 -25.59 34.22
C LEU A 214 -32.10 -24.73 33.01
N GLN A 215 -32.71 -23.55 32.94
CA GLN A 215 -32.45 -22.61 31.89
C GLN A 215 -31.02 -22.09 31.98
N SER A 216 -30.19 -22.46 30.99
CA SER A 216 -28.88 -21.91 30.79
C SER A 216 -28.96 -20.51 30.18
N SER A 217 -29.89 -19.68 30.66
CA SER A 217 -30.21 -18.36 30.09
C SER A 217 -29.04 -17.37 30.08
N SER A 218 -28.02 -17.64 30.88
CA SER A 218 -26.84 -16.75 30.95
C SER A 218 -25.83 -16.94 29.77
N GLY A 219 -25.85 -18.08 29.08
CA GLY A 219 -24.93 -18.38 28.00
C GLY A 219 -25.28 -17.64 26.72
N GLY A 220 -26.54 -17.63 26.32
CA GLY A 220 -27.00 -16.94 25.12
C GLY A 220 -26.82 -15.43 25.16
N SER A 221 -27.18 -14.79 26.27
CA SER A 221 -27.01 -13.33 26.47
C SER A 221 -25.53 -12.91 26.49
N LYS A 222 -24.66 -13.70 27.12
CA LYS A 222 -23.21 -13.48 27.11
C LYS A 222 -22.63 -13.62 25.73
N MET A 223 -23.04 -14.62 24.95
CA MET A 223 -22.62 -14.84 23.56
C MET A 223 -23.03 -13.66 22.70
N GLN A 224 -24.27 -13.19 22.79
CA GLN A 224 -24.77 -12.05 22.06
C GLN A 224 -24.00 -10.76 22.39
N SER A 225 -23.71 -10.51 23.67
CA SER A 225 -22.88 -9.38 24.09
C SER A 225 -21.46 -9.45 23.55
N LEU A 226 -20.84 -10.64 23.51
CA LEU A 226 -19.50 -10.82 22.94
C LEU A 226 -19.49 -10.62 21.42
N ILE A 227 -20.54 -11.07 20.72
CA ILE A 227 -20.68 -10.82 19.25
C ILE A 227 -20.81 -9.31 18.99
N GLN A 228 -21.60 -8.59 19.77
CA GLN A 228 -21.72 -7.13 19.65
C GLN A 228 -20.39 -6.43 19.93
N THR A 229 -19.65 -6.89 20.94
CA THR A 229 -18.33 -6.37 21.28
C THR A 229 -17.32 -6.64 20.16
N TYR A 230 -17.36 -7.81 19.54
CA TYR A 230 -16.54 -8.16 18.37
C TYR A 230 -16.81 -7.22 17.19
N GLN A 231 -18.09 -7.02 16.88
CA GLN A 231 -18.51 -6.10 15.81
C GLN A 231 -18.10 -4.65 16.11
N TYR A 232 -18.20 -4.21 17.36
CA TYR A 232 -17.75 -2.89 17.78
C TYR A 232 -16.26 -2.67 17.53
N TYR A 233 -15.39 -3.62 17.93
CA TYR A 233 -13.97 -3.48 17.68
C TYR A 233 -13.61 -3.59 16.19
N LEU A 234 -14.33 -4.38 15.42
CA LEU A 234 -14.18 -4.45 13.98
C LEU A 234 -14.52 -3.10 13.32
N GLN A 235 -15.62 -2.46 13.78
CA GLN A 235 -15.99 -1.14 13.31
C GLN A 235 -14.95 -0.07 13.70
N MET A 236 -14.44 -0.10 14.93
CA MET A 236 -13.37 0.80 15.37
C MET A 236 -12.10 0.65 14.51
N MET A 237 -11.75 -0.57 14.14
CA MET A 237 -10.62 -0.82 13.23
C MET A 237 -10.87 -0.20 11.86
N ARG A 238 -12.09 -0.31 11.31
CA ARG A 238 -12.47 0.33 10.05
C ARG A 238 -12.41 1.85 10.15
N ASP A 239 -12.91 2.42 11.22
CA ASP A 239 -12.90 3.89 11.44
C ASP A 239 -11.47 4.44 11.54
N VAL A 240 -10.56 3.73 12.22
CA VAL A 240 -9.15 4.13 12.34
C VAL A 240 -8.40 4.04 11.00
N THR A 241 -8.74 3.06 10.17
CA THR A 241 -8.11 2.87 8.85
C THR A 241 -8.71 3.73 7.76
N GLY A 242 -9.96 4.17 7.94
CA GLY A 242 -10.76 4.81 6.90
C GLY A 242 -11.25 3.84 5.82
N LEU A 243 -11.12 2.54 6.06
CA LEU A 243 -11.64 1.50 5.18
C LEU A 243 -13.09 1.20 5.57
N ASN A 244 -13.97 1.15 4.60
CA ASN A 244 -15.37 0.79 4.79
C ASN A 244 -15.70 -0.53 4.07
N GLU A 245 -16.91 -1.04 4.28
CA GLU A 245 -17.39 -2.31 3.71
C GLU A 245 -17.35 -2.33 2.17
N ALA A 246 -17.49 -1.18 1.52
CA ALA A 246 -17.42 -1.09 0.07
C ALA A 246 -16.02 -1.38 -0.50
N ARG A 247 -14.96 -1.33 0.34
CA ARG A 247 -13.56 -1.55 -0.07
C ARG A 247 -12.90 -2.77 0.54
N ASP A 248 -13.41 -3.32 1.63
CA ASP A 248 -12.82 -4.49 2.28
C ASP A 248 -13.22 -5.82 1.63
N GLY A 249 -14.04 -5.77 0.56
CA GLY A 249 -14.51 -6.96 -0.17
C GLY A 249 -15.71 -7.64 0.48
N SER A 250 -16.29 -7.07 1.54
CA SER A 250 -17.54 -7.56 2.10
C SER A 250 -18.71 -7.24 1.17
N GLN A 251 -19.71 -8.12 1.13
CA GLN A 251 -20.90 -7.87 0.33
C GLN A 251 -21.67 -6.67 0.91
N PRO A 252 -21.94 -5.64 0.11
CA PRO A 252 -22.75 -4.52 0.57
C PRO A 252 -24.15 -4.99 0.91
N ASN A 253 -24.78 -4.32 1.88
CA ASN A 253 -26.16 -4.62 2.25
C ASN A 253 -27.08 -4.45 1.02
N LYS A 254 -27.92 -5.46 0.75
CA LYS A 254 -28.81 -5.48 -0.43
C LYS A 254 -29.77 -4.28 -0.50
N ASP A 255 -30.07 -3.71 0.66
CA ASP A 255 -31.01 -2.56 0.79
C ASP A 255 -30.33 -1.20 0.65
N SER A 256 -29.00 -1.19 0.47
CA SER A 256 -28.23 0.06 0.35
C SER A 256 -28.32 0.61 -1.08
N LEU A 257 -28.72 1.88 -1.19
CA LEU A 257 -28.77 2.60 -2.46
C LEU A 257 -27.38 2.64 -3.12
N VAL A 258 -27.31 2.34 -4.41
CA VAL A 258 -26.07 2.34 -5.22
C VAL A 258 -25.32 3.67 -5.09
N GLY A 259 -26.03 4.79 -5.01
CA GLY A 259 -25.44 6.12 -4.80
C GLY A 259 -24.73 6.27 -3.48
N LEU A 260 -25.26 5.70 -2.39
CA LEU A 260 -24.60 5.70 -1.08
C LEU A 260 -23.35 4.82 -1.06
N GLN A 261 -23.38 3.69 -1.75
CA GLN A 261 -22.21 2.81 -1.87
C GLN A 261 -21.07 3.49 -2.65
N LYS A 262 -21.38 4.16 -3.77
CA LYS A 262 -20.40 4.96 -4.52
C LYS A 262 -19.81 6.10 -3.68
N LEU A 263 -20.65 6.81 -2.93
CA LEU A 263 -20.19 7.88 -2.03
C LEU A 263 -19.31 7.32 -0.90
N ALA A 264 -19.67 6.19 -0.31
CA ALA A 264 -18.88 5.52 0.72
C ALA A 264 -17.52 5.07 0.18
N ALA A 265 -17.47 4.51 -1.02
CA ALA A 265 -16.21 4.15 -1.70
C ALA A 265 -15.35 5.38 -1.98
N ALA A 266 -15.92 6.47 -2.46
CA ALA A 266 -15.22 7.73 -2.74
C ALA A 266 -14.64 8.35 -1.44
N ASN A 267 -15.39 8.34 -0.35
CA ASN A 267 -14.93 8.83 0.95
C ASN A 267 -13.77 7.97 1.49
N SER A 268 -13.85 6.65 1.36
CA SER A 268 -12.78 5.74 1.75
C SER A 268 -11.52 5.93 0.89
N ASN A 269 -11.68 6.18 -0.42
CA ASN A 269 -10.58 6.52 -1.31
C ASN A 269 -9.89 7.82 -0.86
N THR A 270 -10.66 8.82 -0.46
CA THR A 270 -10.12 10.09 0.06
C THR A 270 -9.37 9.89 1.37
N ALA A 271 -9.89 9.10 2.29
CA ALA A 271 -9.25 8.80 3.58
C ALA A 271 -7.88 8.12 3.41
N THR A 272 -7.74 7.24 2.42
CA THR A 272 -6.51 6.48 2.15
C THR A 272 -5.61 7.10 1.08
N LYS A 273 -5.99 8.24 0.49
CA LYS A 273 -5.28 8.91 -0.60
C LYS A 273 -3.81 9.20 -0.26
N HIS A 274 -3.52 9.59 0.98
CA HIS A 274 -2.17 9.89 1.43
C HIS A 274 -1.24 8.67 1.38
N ILE A 275 -1.75 7.46 1.60
CA ILE A 275 -0.99 6.21 1.51
C ILE A 275 -0.65 5.90 0.06
N VAL A 276 -1.63 6.03 -0.84
CA VAL A 276 -1.45 5.81 -2.28
C VAL A 276 -0.45 6.83 -2.84
N GLN A 277 -0.60 8.11 -2.47
CA GLN A 277 0.35 9.15 -2.88
C GLN A 277 1.76 8.90 -2.38
N ALA A 278 1.94 8.42 -1.14
CA ALA A 278 3.24 8.04 -0.61
C ALA A 278 3.88 6.89 -1.42
N SER A 279 3.09 5.88 -1.78
CA SER A 279 3.55 4.77 -2.63
C SER A 279 3.96 5.24 -4.02
N LEU A 280 3.16 6.09 -4.65
CA LEU A 280 3.49 6.68 -5.96
C LEU A 280 4.76 7.54 -5.89
N TYR A 281 4.91 8.34 -4.84
CA TYR A 281 6.11 9.15 -4.62
C TYR A 281 7.37 8.28 -4.49
N LEU A 282 7.30 7.22 -3.68
CA LEU A 282 8.42 6.28 -3.54
C LEU A 282 8.77 5.62 -4.86
N SER A 283 7.76 5.17 -5.61
CA SER A 283 7.95 4.55 -6.92
C SER A 283 8.57 5.53 -7.92
N ALA A 284 8.08 6.77 -7.98
CA ALA A 284 8.62 7.81 -8.86
C ALA A 284 10.09 8.11 -8.55
N ARG A 285 10.43 8.31 -7.27
CA ARG A 285 11.81 8.57 -6.86
C ARG A 285 12.74 7.39 -7.12
N THR A 286 12.25 6.18 -6.92
CA THR A 286 13.02 4.96 -7.22
C THR A 286 13.29 4.85 -8.72
N CYS A 287 12.27 5.09 -9.54
CA CYS A 287 12.42 5.09 -10.99
C CYS A 287 13.38 6.19 -11.50
N GLU A 288 13.30 7.40 -10.93
CA GLU A 288 14.25 8.48 -11.23
C GLU A 288 15.70 8.04 -10.94
N ASN A 289 15.96 7.49 -9.76
CA ASN A 289 17.29 7.02 -9.38
C ASN A 289 17.76 5.85 -10.29
N ILE A 290 16.87 4.94 -10.67
CA ILE A 290 17.17 3.85 -11.58
C ILE A 290 17.50 4.39 -12.98
N SER A 291 16.75 5.37 -13.49
CA SER A 291 17.01 5.95 -14.82
C SER A 291 18.38 6.61 -14.88
N LEU A 292 18.78 7.36 -13.85
CA LEU A 292 20.12 7.96 -13.77
C LEU A 292 21.21 6.87 -13.71
N ARG A 293 20.97 5.79 -12.96
CA ARG A 293 21.91 4.64 -12.93
C ARG A 293 22.03 3.93 -14.26
N ILE A 294 20.93 3.79 -14.99
CA ILE A 294 20.95 3.19 -16.34
C ILE A 294 21.75 4.09 -17.29
N SER A 295 21.54 5.41 -17.23
CA SER A 295 22.31 6.38 -18.02
C SER A 295 23.81 6.23 -17.77
N ASP A 296 24.25 6.22 -16.51
CA ASP A 296 25.66 6.00 -16.14
C ASP A 296 26.19 4.64 -16.64
N ALA A 297 25.38 3.59 -16.54
CA ALA A 297 25.77 2.24 -16.96
C ALA A 297 25.92 2.10 -18.48
N LEU A 298 25.20 2.89 -19.26
CA LEU A 298 25.27 2.89 -20.73
C LEU A 298 26.58 3.48 -21.28
N GLU A 299 27.31 4.24 -20.48
CA GLU A 299 28.63 4.75 -20.86
C GLU A 299 29.68 3.64 -21.01
N PHE A 300 29.50 2.51 -20.31
CA PHE A 300 30.46 1.42 -20.31
C PHE A 300 30.01 0.29 -21.25
N PRO A 301 30.84 -0.17 -22.21
CA PRO A 301 30.44 -1.16 -23.20
C PRO A 301 29.95 -2.49 -22.63
N LEU A 302 30.59 -2.98 -21.56
CA LEU A 302 30.24 -4.25 -20.91
C LEU A 302 28.85 -4.22 -20.26
N THR A 303 28.55 -3.15 -19.55
CA THR A 303 27.25 -2.98 -18.88
C THR A 303 26.15 -2.67 -19.89
N LYS A 304 26.46 -1.94 -20.96
CA LYS A 304 25.55 -1.68 -22.07
C LYS A 304 25.12 -2.98 -22.76
N GLU A 305 26.08 -3.89 -23.03
CA GLU A 305 25.78 -5.19 -23.63
C GLU A 305 24.96 -6.09 -22.68
N ALA A 306 25.31 -6.11 -21.40
CA ALA A 306 24.54 -6.84 -20.39
C ALA A 306 23.09 -6.33 -20.28
N LEU A 307 22.88 -5.02 -20.30
CA LEU A 307 21.54 -4.42 -20.31
C LEU A 307 20.76 -4.76 -21.59
N LYS A 308 21.40 -4.71 -22.77
CA LYS A 308 20.77 -5.11 -24.04
C LYS A 308 20.31 -6.57 -24.01
N ASN A 309 21.08 -7.45 -23.42
CA ASN A 309 20.75 -8.87 -23.34
C ASN A 309 19.64 -9.17 -22.33
N SER A 310 19.44 -8.31 -21.32
CA SER A 310 18.40 -8.48 -20.29
C SER A 310 17.04 -7.86 -20.66
N ILE A 311 17.00 -7.00 -21.68
CA ILE A 311 15.81 -6.28 -22.13
C ILE A 311 15.29 -6.95 -23.42
N SER A 312 13.96 -6.97 -23.59
CA SER A 312 13.37 -7.48 -24.83
C SER A 312 13.84 -6.65 -26.03
N SER A 313 13.96 -7.29 -27.19
CA SER A 313 14.44 -6.66 -28.44
C SER A 313 13.65 -5.40 -28.83
N TYR A 314 12.37 -5.32 -28.44
CA TYR A 314 11.52 -4.15 -28.66
C TYR A 314 12.02 -2.90 -27.92
N ASN A 315 12.58 -3.06 -26.74
CA ASN A 315 13.03 -1.95 -25.89
C ASN A 315 14.50 -1.56 -26.11
N VAL A 316 15.24 -2.26 -26.98
CA VAL A 316 16.64 -1.93 -27.27
C VAL A 316 16.78 -0.56 -27.93
N GLY A 317 15.83 -0.20 -28.82
CA GLY A 317 15.80 1.13 -29.44
C GLY A 317 15.65 2.24 -28.40
N THR A 318 14.72 2.08 -27.46
CA THR A 318 14.52 3.03 -26.34
C THR A 318 15.79 3.19 -25.48
N LEU A 319 16.52 2.08 -25.26
CA LEU A 319 17.78 2.13 -24.52
C LEU A 319 18.87 2.92 -25.27
N GLU A 320 18.91 2.82 -26.60
CA GLU A 320 19.84 3.59 -27.45
C GLU A 320 19.46 5.08 -27.48
N ASP A 321 18.17 5.39 -27.53
CA ASP A 321 17.67 6.76 -27.41
C ASP A 321 18.02 7.36 -26.05
N MET A 322 17.91 6.61 -24.95
CA MET A 322 18.32 7.05 -23.61
C MET A 322 19.81 7.41 -23.54
N TYR A 323 20.67 6.65 -24.25
CA TYR A 323 22.10 6.97 -24.32
C TYR A 323 22.36 8.28 -25.07
N SER A 324 21.63 8.56 -26.13
CA SER A 324 21.75 9.81 -26.88
C SER A 324 21.22 11.04 -26.10
N LEU A 325 20.34 10.81 -25.13
CA LEU A 325 19.69 11.84 -24.30
C LEU A 325 20.32 11.97 -22.90
N ASN A 326 21.54 11.44 -22.70
CA ASN A 326 22.22 11.44 -21.40
C ASN A 326 22.45 12.85 -20.79
N LEU A 327 22.36 13.90 -21.60
CA LEU A 327 22.44 15.30 -21.16
C LEU A 327 21.10 15.86 -20.65
N PHE A 328 20.00 15.13 -20.77
CA PHE A 328 18.66 15.58 -20.40
C PHE A 328 18.11 14.77 -19.24
N GLU A 329 17.46 15.44 -18.29
CA GLU A 329 16.70 14.75 -17.24
C GLU A 329 15.44 14.12 -17.83
N PHE A 330 15.26 12.83 -17.57
CA PHE A 330 14.02 12.14 -17.91
C PHE A 330 12.96 12.42 -16.85
N GLY A 331 11.87 13.02 -17.28
CA GLY A 331 10.68 13.13 -16.44
C GLY A 331 9.96 11.78 -16.37
N ILE A 332 10.03 11.11 -15.23
CA ILE A 332 9.25 9.89 -14.99
C ILE A 332 7.90 10.28 -14.44
N TYR A 333 6.85 9.88 -15.14
CA TYR A 333 5.49 10.14 -14.76
C TYR A 333 4.80 8.80 -14.43
N LEU A 334 4.34 8.68 -13.18
CA LEU A 334 3.53 7.53 -12.74
C LEU A 334 2.07 7.97 -12.69
N ASP A 335 1.24 7.25 -13.41
CA ASP A 335 -0.19 7.45 -13.38
C ASP A 335 -0.90 6.19 -12.87
N LEU A 336 -1.99 6.39 -12.15
CA LEU A 336 -2.85 5.30 -11.72
C LEU A 336 -3.64 4.79 -12.94
N VAL A 337 -3.89 3.49 -12.97
CA VAL A 337 -4.80 2.93 -13.99
C VAL A 337 -6.15 3.64 -13.85
N PRO A 338 -6.65 4.26 -14.93
CA PRO A 338 -7.88 5.03 -14.86
C PRO A 338 -9.08 4.15 -14.53
N ASP A 339 -10.03 4.73 -13.78
CA ASP A 339 -11.31 4.11 -13.48
C ASP A 339 -12.11 3.84 -14.77
N GLU A 340 -12.98 2.83 -14.74
CA GLU A 340 -13.84 2.49 -15.89
C GLU A 340 -14.75 3.65 -16.31
N GLU A 341 -15.16 4.49 -15.36
CA GLU A 341 -15.96 5.69 -15.66
C GLU A 341 -15.15 6.72 -16.47
N GLU A 342 -13.87 6.93 -16.14
CA GLU A 342 -12.99 7.82 -16.89
C GLU A 342 -12.69 7.28 -18.29
N LYS A 343 -12.51 5.95 -18.43
CA LYS A 343 -12.37 5.31 -19.74
C LYS A 343 -13.62 5.45 -20.59
N ALA A 344 -14.79 5.28 -19.98
CA ALA A 344 -16.06 5.46 -20.66
C ALA A 344 -16.28 6.90 -21.14
N GLN A 345 -15.85 7.91 -20.33
CA GLN A 345 -15.88 9.30 -20.75
C GLN A 345 -14.94 9.58 -21.93
N LEU A 346 -13.72 9.03 -21.93
CA LEU A 346 -12.82 9.15 -23.07
C LEU A 346 -13.43 8.52 -24.31
N GLU A 347 -13.99 7.31 -24.20
CA GLU A 347 -14.65 6.63 -25.32
C GLU A 347 -15.82 7.45 -25.88
N ASN A 348 -16.66 8.03 -25.02
CA ASN A 348 -17.73 8.92 -25.43
C ASN A 348 -17.20 10.15 -26.18
N ASN A 349 -16.06 10.72 -25.73
CA ASN A 349 -15.42 11.85 -26.40
C ASN A 349 -14.86 11.47 -27.79
N ILE A 350 -14.25 10.27 -27.89
CA ILE A 350 -13.75 9.72 -29.15
C ILE A 350 -14.92 9.50 -30.12
N GLN A 351 -16.00 8.87 -29.67
CA GLN A 351 -17.18 8.63 -30.49
C GLN A 351 -17.85 9.93 -30.95
N ALA A 352 -17.92 10.94 -30.08
CA ALA A 352 -18.42 12.26 -30.43
C ALA A 352 -17.54 12.92 -31.50
N ALA A 353 -16.21 12.80 -31.37
CA ALA A 353 -15.27 13.34 -32.33
C ALA A 353 -15.32 12.62 -33.70
N LEU A 354 -15.56 11.30 -33.71
CA LEU A 354 -15.79 10.52 -34.92
C LEU A 354 -17.10 10.92 -35.61
N LYS A 355 -18.20 11.04 -34.85
CA LYS A 355 -19.51 11.46 -35.38
C LYS A 355 -19.49 12.85 -36.00
N THR A 356 -18.70 13.75 -35.41
CA THR A 356 -18.52 15.13 -35.95
C THR A 356 -17.43 15.21 -37.01
N ASN A 357 -16.87 14.08 -37.43
CA ASN A 357 -15.80 13.97 -38.43
C ASN A 357 -14.57 14.86 -38.13
N THR A 358 -14.27 15.08 -36.84
CA THR A 358 -13.16 15.93 -36.38
C THR A 358 -11.86 15.15 -36.16
N ILE A 359 -11.87 13.82 -36.25
CA ILE A 359 -10.71 12.92 -36.23
C ILE A 359 -10.90 11.80 -37.24
N HIS A 360 -9.81 11.16 -37.64
CA HIS A 360 -9.86 9.96 -38.49
C HIS A 360 -10.06 8.70 -37.64
N LEU A 361 -10.53 7.63 -38.28
CA LEU A 361 -10.76 6.35 -37.59
C LEU A 361 -9.44 5.77 -37.07
N GLU A 362 -8.36 5.94 -37.79
CA GLU A 362 -7.00 5.52 -37.42
C GLU A 362 -6.53 6.22 -36.14
N ASP A 363 -6.77 7.53 -36.04
CA ASP A 363 -6.45 8.31 -34.83
C ASP A 363 -7.24 7.80 -33.61
N ALA A 364 -8.47 7.38 -33.81
CA ALA A 364 -9.29 6.85 -32.72
C ALA A 364 -8.74 5.50 -32.19
N VAL A 365 -8.16 4.67 -33.06
CA VAL A 365 -7.51 3.42 -32.66
C VAL A 365 -6.24 3.73 -31.87
N GLU A 366 -5.38 4.62 -32.38
CA GLU A 366 -4.16 5.05 -31.67
C GLU A 366 -4.45 5.62 -30.28
N ILE A 367 -5.52 6.43 -30.15
CA ILE A 367 -5.90 7.02 -28.86
C ILE A 367 -6.38 5.97 -27.86
N ARG A 368 -7.06 4.90 -28.32
CA ARG A 368 -7.51 3.80 -27.45
C ARG A 368 -6.35 2.96 -26.90
N ASP A 369 -5.27 2.86 -27.63
CA ASP A 369 -4.07 2.13 -27.21
C ASP A 369 -3.28 2.90 -26.11
N ILE A 370 -3.51 4.20 -25.97
CA ILE A 370 -2.86 5.01 -24.93
C ILE A 370 -3.48 4.75 -23.57
N LYS A 371 -2.72 4.08 -22.70
CA LYS A 371 -3.18 3.76 -21.32
C LYS A 371 -3.38 4.99 -20.43
N ASN A 372 -2.64 6.07 -20.68
CA ASN A 372 -2.73 7.30 -19.89
C ASN A 372 -3.81 8.21 -20.45
N LEU A 373 -4.92 8.40 -19.70
CA LEU A 373 -6.08 9.20 -20.13
C LEU A 373 -5.75 10.68 -20.38
N LYS A 374 -4.85 11.27 -19.61
CA LYS A 374 -4.44 12.66 -19.83
C LYS A 374 -3.69 12.81 -21.15
N LEU A 375 -2.79 11.86 -21.42
CA LEU A 375 -2.07 11.81 -22.68
C LEU A 375 -3.04 11.53 -23.85
N ALA A 376 -3.96 10.58 -23.69
CA ALA A 376 -4.98 10.25 -24.68
C ALA A 376 -5.86 11.48 -25.01
N ASN A 377 -6.29 12.24 -23.99
CA ASN A 377 -7.06 13.48 -24.20
C ASN A 377 -6.23 14.60 -24.85
N GLN A 378 -4.94 14.71 -24.53
CA GLN A 378 -4.05 15.67 -25.19
C GLN A 378 -3.85 15.29 -26.64
N PHE A 379 -3.66 13.99 -26.93
CA PHE A 379 -3.50 13.47 -28.26
C PHE A 379 -4.79 13.66 -29.09
N LEU A 380 -5.96 13.44 -28.50
CA LEU A 380 -7.25 13.75 -29.12
C LEU A 380 -7.35 15.24 -29.51
N LYS A 381 -6.93 16.15 -28.61
CA LYS A 381 -6.91 17.59 -28.92
C LYS A 381 -5.93 17.92 -30.08
N LEU A 382 -4.77 17.29 -30.08
CA LEU A 382 -3.76 17.49 -31.13
C LEU A 382 -4.29 17.04 -32.49
N LYS A 383 -4.85 15.83 -32.57
CA LYS A 383 -5.42 15.26 -33.80
C LYS A 383 -6.58 16.08 -34.33
N ARG A 384 -7.46 16.57 -33.44
CA ARG A 384 -8.53 17.50 -33.84
C ARG A 384 -8.02 18.81 -34.44
N LYS A 385 -6.92 19.38 -33.86
CA LYS A 385 -6.29 20.58 -34.42
C LYS A 385 -5.63 20.32 -35.78
N GLN A 386 -4.97 19.16 -35.92
CA GLN A 386 -4.35 18.77 -37.18
C GLN A 386 -5.38 18.64 -38.30
N LYS A 387 -6.46 17.91 -38.03
CA LYS A 387 -7.53 17.75 -39.01
C LYS A 387 -8.22 19.06 -39.37
N ALA A 388 -8.49 19.92 -38.40
CA ALA A 388 -9.07 21.26 -38.67
C ALA A 388 -8.15 22.10 -39.55
N ALA A 389 -6.82 21.99 -39.36
CA ALA A 389 -5.84 22.69 -40.24
C ALA A 389 -5.78 22.09 -41.66
N GLU A 390 -5.93 20.76 -41.78
CA GLU A 390 -6.02 20.07 -43.07
C GLU A 390 -7.31 20.46 -43.82
N ASP A 391 -8.43 20.46 -43.15
CA ASP A 391 -9.72 20.87 -43.71
C ASP A 391 -9.70 22.34 -44.19
N GLN A 392 -9.06 23.22 -43.41
CA GLN A 392 -8.89 24.62 -43.78
C GLN A 392 -8.00 24.76 -45.06
N LYS A 393 -6.92 23.98 -45.12
CA LYS A 393 -6.04 23.98 -46.33
C LYS A 393 -6.78 23.44 -47.55
N ALA A 394 -7.55 22.37 -47.36
CA ALA A 394 -8.36 21.80 -48.43
C ALA A 394 -9.44 22.78 -48.92
N GLN A 395 -10.09 23.49 -47.99
CA GLN A 395 -11.07 24.56 -48.39
C GLN A 395 -10.41 25.70 -49.13
N GLN A 396 -9.22 26.17 -48.67
CA GLN A 396 -8.49 27.23 -49.34
C GLN A 396 -8.05 26.79 -50.75
N ALA A 397 -7.56 25.55 -50.88
CA ALA A 397 -7.19 25.00 -52.19
C ALA A 397 -8.41 24.90 -53.16
N ASN A 398 -9.57 24.48 -52.63
CA ASN A 398 -10.78 24.40 -53.42
C ASN A 398 -11.30 25.81 -53.85
N ILE A 399 -11.23 26.79 -52.96
CA ILE A 399 -11.60 28.18 -53.29
C ILE A 399 -10.64 28.75 -54.36
N GLN A 400 -9.34 28.43 -54.22
CA GLN A 400 -8.32 28.88 -55.16
C GLN A 400 -8.47 28.21 -56.54
N ALA A 401 -8.80 26.91 -56.54
CA ALA A 401 -9.11 26.16 -57.79
C ALA A 401 -10.37 26.69 -58.47
N GLN A 402 -11.45 27.02 -57.71
CA GLN A 402 -12.64 27.64 -58.29
C GLN A 402 -12.40 29.05 -58.80
N ALA A 403 -11.56 29.85 -58.10
CA ALA A 403 -11.18 31.19 -58.59
C ALA A 403 -10.39 31.12 -59.88
N ASN A 404 -9.46 30.18 -60.01
CA ASN A 404 -8.68 29.94 -61.19
C ASN A 404 -9.57 29.44 -62.37
N ALA A 405 -10.47 28.50 -62.11
CA ALA A 405 -11.40 28.01 -63.14
C ALA A 405 -12.38 29.12 -63.62
N ASN A 406 -12.82 30.02 -62.76
CA ASN A 406 -13.64 31.14 -63.13
C ASN A 406 -12.85 32.22 -63.90
N ALA A 407 -11.55 32.38 -63.62
CA ALA A 407 -10.66 33.28 -64.35
C ALA A 407 -10.30 32.75 -65.77
N GLU A 408 -10.26 31.42 -65.98
CA GLU A 408 -10.06 30.79 -67.30
C GLU A 408 -11.36 30.77 -68.13
N ALA A 409 -12.54 30.90 -67.51
CA ALA A 409 -13.83 30.88 -68.20
C ALA A 409 -14.33 32.29 -68.59
N SER A 410 -13.71 33.38 -68.13
CA SER A 410 -14.00 34.76 -68.48
C SER A 410 -12.93 35.29 -69.47
#